data_5999672d257e1144c1d6c1482f1fdf19
#
_entry.id   5999672d257e1144c1d6c1482f1fdf19
#
_cell.length_a   1.000
_cell.length_b   1.000
_cell.length_c   1.000
_cell.angle_alpha   90.00
_cell.angle_beta   90.00
_cell.angle_gamma   90.00
#
_symmetry.space_group_name_H-M   'P 1'
#
loop_
_entity.id
_entity.type
_entity.pdbx_description
1 polymer ?
#
loop_
_entity_poly.entity_id
_entity_poly.type
_entity_poly.pdbx_seq_one_letter_code
_entity_poly.pdbx_strand_id
1 'polypeptide(L)'
;MNTPQKPIHQVLLAVDGSEHSLAAVKTVRDMALAATHCRECRVKVLGVLPVSEGSNYAAYMLPLREAERLLNEHSISATADLIQGYPAEVIVDQARVMQPDLIVIGAKGLRATLGILLGGVAQQVIEHACCPVLVIRAPYRRINRVLVCSDGSVCSRKAIEFAANFPFIEGGDFHLLHVLPPSPVLTPELLARVWTLSDDALDPTLFTTREMEAEVEASRKAGDMILHEANELLLAQNIKAKTMLLQGDAATEIIQYASDNAVDLIIAGSRGLSSMQSWLIGSVSRKLVHYASCSMLLVKQPLA
;
A
#
# COMPACT_ATOMS: atom_id res chain seq x y z
N MET A 1 -8.22 -6.98 23.63
CA MET A 1 -6.82 -7.15 24.10
C MET A 1 -5.94 -6.90 22.88
N ASN A 2 -5.25 -5.74 22.82
CA ASN A 2 -4.31 -5.43 21.75
C ASN A 2 -3.08 -6.33 21.92
N THR A 3 -2.90 -7.28 21.04
CA THR A 3 -1.62 -8.00 20.92
C THR A 3 -0.61 -6.96 20.38
N PRO A 4 0.48 -6.68 21.10
CA PRO A 4 1.49 -5.77 20.59
C PRO A 4 1.97 -6.30 19.24
N GLN A 5 1.84 -5.48 18.18
CA GLN A 5 2.36 -5.88 16.87
C GLN A 5 3.87 -6.05 16.96
N LYS A 6 4.34 -7.13 16.35
CA LYS A 6 5.75 -7.49 16.32
C LYS A 6 6.50 -6.45 15.49
N PRO A 7 7.58 -5.84 16.01
CA PRO A 7 8.42 -4.95 15.22
C PRO A 7 8.96 -5.67 13.98
N ILE A 8 9.31 -4.91 12.94
CA ILE A 8 9.87 -5.46 11.70
C ILE A 8 11.28 -5.99 11.98
N HIS A 9 11.41 -7.31 12.09
CA HIS A 9 12.69 -7.97 12.34
C HIS A 9 13.32 -8.55 11.08
N GLN A 10 12.51 -8.96 10.11
CA GLN A 10 12.98 -9.61 8.89
C GLN A 10 12.42 -8.92 7.65
N VAL A 11 13.32 -8.44 6.81
CA VAL A 11 12.98 -7.78 5.54
C VAL A 11 13.54 -8.59 4.38
N LEU A 12 12.71 -8.90 3.39
CA LEU A 12 13.13 -9.42 2.09
C LEU A 12 13.18 -8.26 1.10
N LEU A 13 14.40 -7.87 0.70
CA LEU A 13 14.64 -6.76 -0.22
C LEU A 13 15.03 -7.29 -1.60
N ALA A 14 14.14 -7.11 -2.58
CA ALA A 14 14.40 -7.52 -3.96
C ALA A 14 15.20 -6.44 -4.72
N VAL A 15 16.36 -6.82 -5.26
CA VAL A 15 17.28 -5.91 -5.96
C VAL A 15 17.66 -6.49 -7.32
N ASP A 16 17.52 -5.66 -8.37
CA ASP A 16 17.91 -5.98 -9.74
C ASP A 16 18.88 -4.96 -10.35
N GLY A 17 19.28 -3.94 -9.59
CA GLY A 17 20.15 -2.85 -10.04
C GLY A 17 19.42 -1.70 -10.73
N SER A 18 18.09 -1.76 -10.90
CA SER A 18 17.30 -0.65 -11.42
C SER A 18 17.29 0.54 -10.46
N GLU A 19 16.99 1.73 -10.95
CA GLU A 19 16.87 2.94 -10.15
C GLU A 19 15.83 2.78 -9.01
N HIS A 20 14.73 2.08 -9.30
CA HIS A 20 13.69 1.79 -8.32
C HIS A 20 14.17 0.83 -7.21
N SER A 21 14.95 -0.21 -7.57
CA SER A 21 15.51 -1.12 -6.58
C SER A 21 16.59 -0.47 -5.72
N LEU A 22 17.41 0.42 -6.30
CA LEU A 22 18.37 1.22 -5.55
C LEU A 22 17.69 2.22 -4.61
N ALA A 23 16.56 2.81 -5.03
CA ALA A 23 15.72 3.61 -4.15
C ALA A 23 15.16 2.77 -2.99
N ALA A 24 14.77 1.52 -3.25
CA ALA A 24 14.30 0.59 -2.22
C ALA A 24 15.40 0.27 -1.18
N VAL A 25 16.65 0.08 -1.61
CA VAL A 25 17.81 -0.12 -0.69
C VAL A 25 17.96 1.08 0.26
N LYS A 26 17.91 2.31 -0.27
CA LYS A 26 18.01 3.54 0.53
C LYS A 26 16.83 3.69 1.50
N THR A 27 15.64 3.31 1.07
CA THR A 27 14.45 3.34 1.94
C THR A 27 14.58 2.34 3.10
N VAL A 28 15.03 1.11 2.84
CA VAL A 28 15.27 0.11 3.91
C VAL A 28 16.34 0.59 4.89
N ARG A 29 17.42 1.22 4.41
CA ARG A 29 18.42 1.85 5.26
C ARG A 29 17.80 2.89 6.20
N ASP A 30 17.00 3.81 5.66
CA ASP A 30 16.40 4.89 6.45
C ASP A 30 15.37 4.36 7.46
N MET A 31 14.60 3.34 7.08
CA MET A 31 13.68 2.64 7.99
C MET A 31 14.43 1.99 9.16
N ALA A 32 15.52 1.30 8.88
CA ALA A 32 16.30 0.64 9.92
C ALA A 32 16.99 1.65 10.86
N LEU A 33 17.44 2.78 10.33
CA LEU A 33 18.02 3.88 11.13
C LEU A 33 16.97 4.59 12.00
N ALA A 34 15.72 4.70 11.52
CA ALA A 34 14.61 5.30 12.28
C ALA A 34 14.07 4.36 13.39
N ALA A 35 14.31 3.07 13.28
CA ALA A 35 13.87 2.06 14.25
C ALA A 35 14.69 2.11 15.54
N THR A 36 14.44 3.09 16.43
CA THR A 36 15.15 3.29 17.69
C THR A 36 15.12 2.07 18.63
N HIS A 37 14.14 1.19 18.47
CA HIS A 37 13.92 0.00 19.29
C HIS A 37 14.20 -1.33 18.57
N CYS A 38 14.57 -1.33 17.30
CA CYS A 38 14.80 -2.53 16.50
C CYS A 38 16.26 -2.66 16.05
N ARG A 39 17.18 -2.86 17.01
CA ARG A 39 18.61 -3.11 16.70
C ARG A 39 18.89 -4.45 15.99
N GLU A 40 17.87 -5.27 15.75
CA GLU A 40 18.01 -6.62 15.18
C GLU A 40 17.27 -6.80 13.85
N CYS A 41 17.07 -5.71 13.08
CA CYS A 41 16.50 -5.86 11.74
C CYS A 41 17.50 -6.62 10.84
N ARG A 42 17.05 -7.76 10.31
CA ARG A 42 17.81 -8.58 9.36
C ARG A 42 17.26 -8.37 7.97
N VAL A 43 18.13 -8.04 7.04
CA VAL A 43 17.75 -7.80 5.65
C VAL A 43 18.35 -8.88 4.75
N LYS A 44 17.50 -9.65 4.10
CA LYS A 44 17.91 -10.52 3.01
C LYS A 44 17.81 -9.75 1.70
N VAL A 45 18.92 -9.40 1.10
CA VAL A 45 19.03 -8.81 -0.22
C VAL A 45 18.95 -9.92 -1.26
N LEU A 46 17.89 -9.99 -2.01
CA LEU A 46 17.63 -11.05 -2.98
C LEU A 46 17.69 -10.52 -4.41
N GLY A 47 18.60 -11.08 -5.19
CA GLY A 47 18.61 -10.95 -6.65
C GLY A 47 18.10 -12.22 -7.31
N VAL A 48 17.51 -12.06 -8.47
CA VAL A 48 17.11 -13.22 -9.30
C VAL A 48 17.76 -13.14 -10.66
N LEU A 49 18.54 -14.17 -10.99
CA LEU A 49 19.13 -14.32 -12.31
C LEU A 49 18.14 -15.05 -13.22
N PRO A 50 17.60 -14.38 -14.25
CA PRO A 50 16.68 -15.05 -15.18
C PRO A 50 17.36 -16.23 -15.89
N VAL A 51 16.62 -17.31 -16.10
CA VAL A 51 17.15 -18.53 -16.74
C VAL A 51 17.77 -18.26 -18.10
N SER A 52 17.22 -17.29 -18.84
CA SER A 52 17.73 -16.86 -20.16
C SER A 52 19.08 -16.11 -20.10
N GLU A 53 19.54 -15.68 -18.91
CA GLU A 53 20.73 -14.83 -18.74
C GLU A 53 21.80 -15.47 -17.87
N GLY A 54 21.81 -16.80 -17.73
CA GLY A 54 22.69 -17.55 -16.86
C GLY A 54 24.20 -17.28 -16.97
N SER A 55 24.67 -16.71 -18.11
CA SER A 55 26.07 -16.32 -18.33
C SER A 55 26.43 -14.96 -17.73
N ASN A 56 25.46 -14.17 -17.25
CA ASN A 56 25.68 -12.80 -16.78
C ASN A 56 25.69 -12.64 -15.25
N TYR A 57 26.14 -13.68 -14.54
CA TYR A 57 26.15 -13.74 -13.07
C TYR A 57 26.77 -12.49 -12.41
N ALA A 58 27.90 -12.00 -12.92
CA ALA A 58 28.61 -10.86 -12.34
C ALA A 58 27.76 -9.56 -12.37
N ALA A 59 27.04 -9.32 -13.47
CA ALA A 59 26.22 -8.13 -13.60
C ALA A 59 25.04 -8.09 -12.60
N TYR A 60 24.50 -9.26 -12.26
CA TYR A 60 23.45 -9.37 -11.25
C TYR A 60 23.99 -9.35 -9.80
N MET A 61 25.23 -9.84 -9.59
CA MET A 61 25.83 -9.83 -8.25
C MET A 61 26.31 -8.45 -7.80
N LEU A 62 26.76 -7.58 -8.72
CA LEU A 62 27.28 -6.27 -8.36
C LEU A 62 26.28 -5.41 -7.58
N PRO A 63 25.03 -5.20 -8.05
CA PRO A 63 24.02 -4.41 -7.32
C PRO A 63 23.71 -5.01 -5.94
N LEU A 64 23.74 -6.34 -5.80
CA LEU A 64 23.46 -7.03 -4.55
C LEU A 64 24.56 -6.79 -3.52
N ARG A 65 25.82 -6.92 -3.94
CA ARG A 65 26.98 -6.66 -3.08
C ARG A 65 27.04 -5.19 -2.64
N GLU A 66 26.69 -4.28 -3.54
CA GLU A 66 26.64 -2.86 -3.21
C GLU A 66 25.52 -2.56 -2.22
N ALA A 67 24.33 -3.17 -2.37
CA ALA A 67 23.24 -3.05 -1.43
C ALA A 67 23.60 -3.63 -0.05
N GLU A 68 24.16 -4.84 -0.02
CA GLU A 68 24.66 -5.49 1.20
C GLU A 68 25.69 -4.62 1.92
N ARG A 69 26.69 -4.10 1.18
CA ARG A 69 27.74 -3.21 1.73
C ARG A 69 27.12 -1.95 2.33
N LEU A 70 26.25 -1.27 1.59
CA LEU A 70 25.59 -0.03 2.04
C LEU A 70 24.81 -0.25 3.34
N LEU A 71 24.08 -1.35 3.46
CA LEU A 71 23.31 -1.66 4.65
C LEU A 71 24.22 -2.01 5.83
N ASN A 72 25.23 -2.84 5.62
CA ASN A 72 26.19 -3.25 6.67
C ASN A 72 27.03 -2.06 7.17
N GLU A 73 27.40 -1.10 6.32
CA GLU A 73 28.08 0.14 6.72
C GLU A 73 27.26 0.99 7.70
N HIS A 74 25.94 0.84 7.67
CA HIS A 74 25.00 1.50 8.60
C HIS A 74 24.59 0.59 9.77
N SER A 75 25.36 -0.48 10.04
CA SER A 75 25.12 -1.45 11.13
C SER A 75 23.79 -2.20 11.00
N ILE A 76 23.27 -2.35 9.77
CA ILE A 76 22.09 -3.14 9.45
C ILE A 76 22.56 -4.51 8.98
N SER A 77 22.16 -5.59 9.68
CA SER A 77 22.55 -6.96 9.33
C SER A 77 21.94 -7.36 7.98
N ALA A 78 22.73 -7.32 6.92
CA ALA A 78 22.32 -7.65 5.56
C ALA A 78 23.14 -8.81 4.99
N THR A 79 22.47 -9.69 4.26
CA THR A 79 23.08 -10.79 3.49
C THR A 79 22.53 -10.80 2.07
N ALA A 80 23.42 -10.99 1.07
CA ALA A 80 23.05 -10.99 -0.34
C ALA A 80 23.05 -12.40 -0.92
N ASP A 81 21.92 -12.77 -1.54
CA ASP A 81 21.74 -14.03 -2.26
C ASP A 81 21.32 -13.76 -3.72
N LEU A 82 21.88 -14.55 -4.64
CA LEU A 82 21.48 -14.57 -6.04
C LEU A 82 20.94 -15.96 -6.39
N ILE A 83 19.68 -16.04 -6.78
CA ILE A 83 19.00 -17.30 -7.11
C ILE A 83 18.60 -17.26 -8.59
N GLN A 84 18.82 -18.37 -9.29
CA GLN A 84 18.38 -18.49 -10.68
C GLN A 84 16.89 -18.90 -10.76
N GLY A 85 16.11 -18.22 -11.60
CA GLY A 85 14.71 -18.57 -11.80
C GLY A 85 13.87 -17.45 -12.41
N TYR A 86 12.56 -17.57 -12.24
CA TYR A 86 11.60 -16.54 -12.61
C TYR A 86 11.46 -15.55 -11.45
N PRO A 87 11.75 -14.24 -11.66
CA PRO A 87 11.92 -13.30 -10.56
C PRO A 87 10.75 -13.24 -9.57
N ALA A 88 9.52 -13.16 -10.06
CA ALA A 88 8.37 -13.07 -9.17
C ALA A 88 8.15 -14.37 -8.35
N GLU A 89 8.30 -15.53 -8.98
CA GLU A 89 8.15 -16.83 -8.32
C GLU A 89 9.22 -17.00 -7.23
N VAL A 90 10.49 -16.76 -7.56
CA VAL A 90 11.59 -16.87 -6.61
C VAL A 90 11.40 -15.94 -5.41
N ILE A 91 10.98 -14.68 -5.63
CA ILE A 91 10.73 -13.74 -4.52
C ILE A 91 9.60 -14.25 -3.63
N VAL A 92 8.49 -14.70 -4.21
CA VAL A 92 7.34 -15.22 -3.46
C VAL A 92 7.68 -16.50 -2.70
N ASP A 93 8.43 -17.42 -3.30
CA ASP A 93 8.83 -18.67 -2.66
C ASP A 93 9.83 -18.42 -1.53
N GLN A 94 10.80 -17.52 -1.73
CA GLN A 94 11.69 -17.08 -0.65
C GLN A 94 10.93 -16.42 0.50
N ALA A 95 9.89 -15.64 0.19
CA ALA A 95 9.04 -15.05 1.22
C ALA A 95 8.24 -16.12 1.98
N ARG A 96 7.76 -17.17 1.31
CA ARG A 96 7.08 -18.30 1.98
C ARG A 96 8.00 -19.08 2.94
N VAL A 97 9.24 -19.30 2.53
CA VAL A 97 10.24 -20.02 3.35
C VAL A 97 10.72 -19.16 4.51
N MET A 98 11.05 -17.91 4.24
CA MET A 98 11.62 -16.98 5.22
C MET A 98 10.58 -16.38 6.17
N GLN A 99 9.33 -16.27 5.72
CA GLN A 99 8.23 -15.58 6.43
C GLN A 99 8.65 -14.18 6.92
N PRO A 100 9.10 -13.29 6.01
CA PRO A 100 9.51 -11.96 6.40
C PRO A 100 8.33 -11.12 6.89
N ASP A 101 8.62 -10.14 7.74
CA ASP A 101 7.62 -9.18 8.20
C ASP A 101 7.26 -8.19 7.09
N LEU A 102 8.16 -7.99 6.10
CA LEU A 102 8.00 -7.05 4.99
C LEU A 102 8.81 -7.51 3.77
N ILE A 103 8.18 -7.47 2.59
CA ILE A 103 8.89 -7.47 1.30
C ILE A 103 9.04 -6.02 0.84
N VAL A 104 10.25 -5.65 0.40
CA VAL A 104 10.52 -4.35 -0.23
C VAL A 104 11.00 -4.59 -1.65
N ILE A 105 10.36 -3.91 -2.61
CA ILE A 105 10.62 -4.08 -4.04
C ILE A 105 10.53 -2.75 -4.77
N GLY A 106 11.35 -2.56 -5.81
CA GLY A 106 11.19 -1.44 -6.74
C GLY A 106 9.93 -1.56 -7.60
N ALA A 107 9.25 -0.45 -7.86
CA ALA A 107 8.05 -0.44 -8.70
C ALA A 107 8.31 -0.90 -10.13
N LYS A 108 9.53 -0.70 -10.65
CA LYS A 108 9.95 -1.10 -11.99
C LYS A 108 11.34 -1.72 -11.94
N GLY A 109 11.54 -2.74 -12.76
CA GLY A 109 12.84 -3.35 -12.95
C GLY A 109 13.58 -2.79 -14.18
N LEU A 110 14.77 -3.36 -14.47
CA LEU A 110 15.65 -2.96 -15.57
C LEU A 110 15.00 -3.02 -16.96
N ARG A 111 14.00 -3.87 -17.14
CA ARG A 111 13.32 -4.09 -18.44
C ARG A 111 11.99 -3.32 -18.57
N ALA A 112 11.72 -2.38 -17.69
CA ALA A 112 10.48 -1.64 -17.74
C ALA A 112 10.42 -0.73 -18.98
N THR A 113 9.31 -0.85 -19.73
CA THR A 113 9.05 0.02 -20.91
C THR A 113 8.63 1.42 -20.46
N LEU A 114 8.94 2.42 -21.26
CA LEU A 114 8.48 3.80 -21.04
C LEU A 114 6.94 3.84 -20.95
N GLY A 115 6.42 4.60 -19.98
CA GLY A 115 4.97 4.75 -19.76
C GLY A 115 4.35 3.74 -18.80
N ILE A 116 5.03 2.61 -18.49
CA ILE A 116 4.56 1.68 -17.48
C ILE A 116 4.88 2.22 -16.08
N LEU A 117 3.89 2.31 -15.21
CA LEU A 117 4.09 2.78 -13.83
C LEU A 117 4.38 1.66 -12.83
N LEU A 118 4.04 0.40 -13.16
CA LEU A 118 4.30 -0.79 -12.36
C LEU A 118 4.84 -1.91 -13.24
N GLY A 119 5.97 -2.52 -12.86
CA GLY A 119 6.57 -3.66 -13.54
C GLY A 119 5.86 -4.99 -13.23
N GLY A 120 5.92 -5.93 -14.16
CA GLY A 120 5.25 -7.23 -14.02
C GLY A 120 5.71 -8.05 -12.81
N VAL A 121 7.00 -7.96 -12.45
CA VAL A 121 7.53 -8.65 -11.24
C VAL A 121 6.90 -8.07 -9.98
N ALA A 122 6.89 -6.74 -9.85
CA ALA A 122 6.28 -6.09 -8.69
C ALA A 122 4.78 -6.41 -8.59
N GLN A 123 4.05 -6.41 -9.73
CA GLN A 123 2.65 -6.78 -9.77
C GLN A 123 2.42 -8.21 -9.26
N GLN A 124 3.15 -9.20 -9.78
CA GLN A 124 3.00 -10.60 -9.36
C GLN A 124 3.39 -10.82 -7.88
N VAL A 125 4.46 -10.15 -7.42
CA VAL A 125 4.83 -10.20 -5.99
C VAL A 125 3.70 -9.64 -5.13
N ILE A 126 3.13 -8.49 -5.49
CA ILE A 126 1.99 -7.90 -4.79
C ILE A 126 0.78 -8.85 -4.79
N GLU A 127 0.51 -9.54 -5.86
CA GLU A 127 -0.61 -10.47 -5.96
C GLU A 127 -0.41 -11.71 -5.07
N HIS A 128 0.79 -12.28 -5.05
CA HIS A 128 1.06 -13.61 -4.46
C HIS A 128 1.81 -13.61 -3.12
N ALA A 129 2.33 -12.46 -2.67
CA ALA A 129 3.01 -12.39 -1.37
C ALA A 129 2.09 -12.74 -0.20
N CYS A 130 2.65 -13.38 0.83
CA CYS A 130 1.95 -13.76 2.07
C CYS A 130 2.07 -12.71 3.19
N CYS A 131 2.88 -11.68 3.00
CA CYS A 131 3.16 -10.62 3.97
C CYS A 131 2.99 -9.23 3.33
N PRO A 132 3.06 -8.12 4.09
CA PRO A 132 3.05 -6.76 3.57
C PRO A 132 4.13 -6.54 2.50
N VAL A 133 3.78 -5.73 1.48
CA VAL A 133 4.68 -5.39 0.38
C VAL A 133 4.82 -3.89 0.26
N LEU A 134 6.05 -3.40 0.38
CA LEU A 134 6.41 -2.00 0.16
C LEU A 134 7.00 -1.84 -1.25
N VAL A 135 6.29 -1.11 -2.09
CA VAL A 135 6.68 -0.83 -3.47
C VAL A 135 7.28 0.56 -3.53
N ILE A 136 8.56 0.64 -3.87
CA ILE A 136 9.31 1.90 -3.91
C ILE A 136 9.42 2.43 -5.33
N ARG A 137 9.12 3.72 -5.48
CA ARG A 137 9.26 4.46 -6.73
C ARG A 137 10.53 5.31 -6.73
N ALA A 138 11.23 5.32 -7.86
CA ALA A 138 12.30 6.26 -8.13
C ALA A 138 11.74 7.63 -8.61
N PRO A 139 12.49 8.74 -8.44
CA PRO A 139 13.76 8.79 -7.72
C PRO A 139 13.57 8.58 -6.20
N TYR A 140 14.62 8.13 -5.52
CA TYR A 140 14.58 7.99 -4.07
C TYR A 140 14.16 9.32 -3.41
N ARG A 141 13.15 9.22 -2.53
CA ARG A 141 12.70 10.30 -1.66
C ARG A 141 12.56 9.76 -0.25
N ARG A 142 12.97 10.58 0.73
CA ARG A 142 12.72 10.27 2.13
C ARG A 142 11.21 10.30 2.37
N ILE A 143 10.69 9.30 3.09
CA ILE A 143 9.26 9.24 3.42
C ILE A 143 9.00 10.17 4.60
N ASN A 144 8.43 11.34 4.31
CA ASN A 144 8.06 12.35 5.32
C ASN A 144 6.54 12.50 5.42
N ARG A 145 5.83 12.43 4.31
CA ARG A 145 4.37 12.57 4.26
C ARG A 145 3.73 11.25 3.89
N VAL A 146 2.88 10.77 4.80
CA VAL A 146 2.24 9.45 4.73
C VAL A 146 0.73 9.62 4.65
N LEU A 147 0.11 8.97 3.67
CA LEU A 147 -1.34 8.89 3.53
C LEU A 147 -1.81 7.48 3.89
N VAL A 148 -2.56 7.36 4.95
CA VAL A 148 -3.20 6.10 5.37
C VAL A 148 -4.65 6.09 4.89
N CYS A 149 -5.03 5.07 4.12
CA CYS A 149 -6.38 4.92 3.59
C CYS A 149 -7.17 3.91 4.42
N SER A 150 -8.38 4.29 4.84
CA SER A 150 -9.29 3.42 5.56
C SER A 150 -10.65 3.34 4.85
N ASP A 151 -11.19 2.14 4.71
CA ASP A 151 -12.55 1.87 4.25
C ASP A 151 -13.40 1.17 5.33
N GLY A 152 -12.89 1.08 6.57
CA GLY A 152 -13.52 0.39 7.68
C GLY A 152 -13.38 -1.15 7.63
N SER A 153 -12.76 -1.71 6.59
CA SER A 153 -12.54 -3.15 6.49
C SER A 153 -11.50 -3.66 7.47
N VAL A 154 -11.50 -4.98 7.71
CA VAL A 154 -10.46 -5.65 8.52
C VAL A 154 -9.07 -5.43 7.93
N CYS A 155 -8.94 -5.38 6.60
CA CYS A 155 -7.66 -5.16 5.94
C CYS A 155 -7.16 -3.73 6.11
N SER A 156 -8.04 -2.72 6.04
CA SER A 156 -7.65 -1.34 6.29
C SER A 156 -7.30 -1.11 7.77
N ARG A 157 -8.01 -1.73 8.70
CA ARG A 157 -7.64 -1.70 10.13
C ARG A 157 -6.23 -2.26 10.34
N LYS A 158 -5.90 -3.42 9.76
CA LYS A 158 -4.54 -3.98 9.82
C LYS A 158 -3.50 -3.07 9.17
N ALA A 159 -3.86 -2.37 8.10
CA ALA A 159 -2.96 -1.40 7.46
C ALA A 159 -2.65 -0.21 8.40
N ILE A 160 -3.65 0.26 9.15
CA ILE A 160 -3.49 1.31 10.16
C ILE A 160 -2.61 0.82 11.32
N GLU A 161 -2.88 -0.38 11.84
CA GLU A 161 -2.08 -1.00 12.90
C GLU A 161 -0.63 -1.21 12.46
N PHE A 162 -0.39 -1.63 11.22
CA PHE A 162 0.94 -1.77 10.65
C PHE A 162 1.63 -0.40 10.50
N ALA A 163 0.91 0.61 10.00
CA ALA A 163 1.41 1.98 9.90
C ALA A 163 1.81 2.56 11.26
N ALA A 164 1.01 2.30 12.29
CA ALA A 164 1.25 2.78 13.65
C ALA A 164 2.53 2.22 14.29
N ASN A 165 3.01 1.06 13.80
CA ASN A 165 4.25 0.41 14.27
C ASN A 165 5.39 0.46 13.24
N PHE A 166 5.15 1.10 12.09
CA PHE A 166 6.17 1.20 11.06
C PHE A 166 7.24 2.22 11.47
N PRO A 167 8.53 1.94 11.24
CA PRO A 167 9.61 2.82 11.63
C PRO A 167 9.69 4.04 10.71
N PHE A 168 8.74 4.95 10.89
CA PHE A 168 8.79 6.25 10.25
C PHE A 168 9.70 7.18 11.02
N ILE A 169 10.15 8.20 10.31
CA ILE A 169 10.94 9.26 10.91
C ILE A 169 10.05 10.02 11.89
N GLU A 170 10.56 10.28 13.08
CA GLU A 170 9.90 11.14 14.07
C GLU A 170 9.53 12.50 13.44
N GLY A 171 8.29 12.92 13.63
CA GLY A 171 7.77 14.18 13.09
C GLY A 171 7.20 14.11 11.67
N GLY A 172 6.94 12.91 11.13
CA GLY A 172 6.26 12.74 9.84
C GLY A 172 4.87 13.38 9.81
N ASP A 173 4.47 13.91 8.64
CA ASP A 173 3.13 14.47 8.38
C ASP A 173 2.18 13.33 7.97
N PHE A 174 1.29 12.94 8.88
CA PHE A 174 0.35 11.85 8.65
C PHE A 174 -1.02 12.37 8.24
N HIS A 175 -1.55 11.81 7.18
CA HIS A 175 -2.90 12.04 6.70
C HIS A 175 -3.68 10.72 6.76
N LEU A 176 -4.94 10.80 7.21
CA LEU A 176 -5.86 9.66 7.25
C LEU A 176 -7.06 10.00 6.38
N LEU A 177 -7.32 9.17 5.38
CA LEU A 177 -8.34 9.43 4.37
C LEU A 177 -9.35 8.30 4.30
N HIS A 178 -10.62 8.67 4.30
CA HIS A 178 -11.75 7.83 3.87
C HIS A 178 -12.45 8.47 2.68
N VAL A 179 -12.88 7.66 1.71
CA VAL A 179 -13.62 8.14 0.54
C VAL A 179 -15.00 7.50 0.53
N LEU A 180 -16.02 8.33 0.64
CA LEU A 180 -17.42 7.91 0.46
C LEU A 180 -17.69 7.60 -1.01
N PRO A 181 -18.57 6.63 -1.32
CA PRO A 181 -19.00 6.41 -2.69
C PRO A 181 -19.61 7.69 -3.28
N PRO A 182 -19.59 7.84 -4.60
CA PRO A 182 -20.26 8.97 -5.25
C PRO A 182 -21.73 8.97 -4.87
N SER A 183 -22.28 10.16 -4.59
CA SER A 183 -23.72 10.30 -4.36
C SER A 183 -24.50 9.70 -5.53
N PRO A 184 -25.58 8.99 -5.28
CA PRO A 184 -26.44 8.52 -6.35
C PRO A 184 -26.91 9.75 -7.15
N VAL A 185 -26.36 9.93 -8.34
CA VAL A 185 -26.86 10.93 -9.27
C VAL A 185 -28.18 10.38 -9.81
N LEU A 186 -29.27 11.14 -9.65
CA LEU A 186 -30.52 10.83 -10.33
C LEU A 186 -30.28 10.92 -11.83
N THR A 187 -29.93 9.79 -12.44
CA THR A 187 -29.87 9.76 -13.91
C THR A 187 -31.27 9.90 -14.49
N PRO A 188 -31.43 10.49 -15.70
CA PRO A 188 -32.73 10.57 -16.38
C PRO A 188 -33.45 9.22 -16.47
N GLU A 189 -32.68 8.11 -16.57
CA GLU A 189 -33.24 6.75 -16.60
C GLU A 189 -33.77 6.31 -15.22
N LEU A 190 -33.11 6.69 -14.13
CA LEU A 190 -33.58 6.42 -12.78
C LEU A 190 -34.86 7.24 -12.49
N LEU A 191 -34.86 8.51 -12.86
CA LEU A 191 -36.04 9.36 -12.81
C LEU A 191 -37.20 8.75 -13.62
N ALA A 192 -36.94 8.30 -14.86
CA ALA A 192 -37.98 7.68 -15.70
C ALA A 192 -38.54 6.39 -15.05
N ARG A 193 -37.75 5.58 -14.38
CA ARG A 193 -38.20 4.37 -13.64
C ARG A 193 -39.06 4.73 -12.42
N VAL A 194 -38.71 5.77 -11.69
CA VAL A 194 -39.52 6.28 -10.56
C VAL A 194 -40.87 6.79 -11.07
N TRP A 195 -40.87 7.47 -12.22
CA TRP A 195 -42.11 7.98 -12.85
C TRP A 195 -43.06 6.88 -13.36
N THR A 196 -42.51 5.72 -13.78
CA THR A 196 -43.34 4.61 -14.28
C THR A 196 -43.92 3.72 -13.15
N LEU A 197 -43.49 3.90 -11.92
CA LEU A 197 -43.93 3.09 -10.77
C LEU A 197 -44.97 3.79 -9.87
N SER A 198 -45.30 5.06 -10.11
CA SER A 198 -46.24 5.84 -9.31
C SER A 198 -47.48 6.18 -10.12
N ASP A 199 -48.55 5.39 -9.91
CA ASP A 199 -49.91 5.65 -10.53
C ASP A 199 -50.75 6.66 -9.73
N ASP A 200 -50.26 7.15 -8.57
CA ASP A 200 -50.96 8.16 -7.75
C ASP A 200 -50.11 9.42 -7.56
N ALA A 201 -50.78 10.57 -7.66
CA ALA A 201 -50.27 11.94 -7.67
C ALA A 201 -49.51 12.38 -6.40
N LEU A 202 -48.42 11.68 -6.07
CA LEU A 202 -47.42 12.14 -5.12
C LEU A 202 -46.34 12.88 -5.90
N ASP A 203 -46.01 14.10 -5.47
CA ASP A 203 -44.91 14.87 -6.06
C ASP A 203 -43.60 14.10 -5.90
N PRO A 204 -43.04 13.50 -6.97
CA PRO A 204 -41.87 12.65 -6.89
C PRO A 204 -40.63 13.40 -6.42
N THR A 205 -40.64 14.74 -6.49
CA THR A 205 -39.51 15.58 -6.11
C THR A 205 -39.37 15.74 -4.59
N LEU A 206 -40.45 15.62 -3.85
CA LEU A 206 -40.41 15.76 -2.37
C LEU A 206 -40.01 14.48 -1.63
N PHE A 207 -40.36 13.32 -2.19
CA PHE A 207 -40.03 12.04 -1.56
C PHE A 207 -38.54 11.67 -1.80
N THR A 208 -38.04 11.93 -3.01
CA THR A 208 -36.68 11.65 -3.44
C THR A 208 -35.63 12.52 -2.72
N THR A 209 -35.92 13.79 -2.44
CA THR A 209 -34.95 14.70 -1.81
C THR A 209 -34.71 14.37 -0.34
N ARG A 210 -35.73 14.10 0.47
CA ARG A 210 -35.57 13.80 1.90
C ARG A 210 -34.91 12.45 2.16
N GLU A 211 -35.28 11.41 1.42
CA GLU A 211 -34.66 10.09 1.58
C GLU A 211 -33.21 10.12 1.12
N MET A 212 -32.90 10.80 0.01
CA MET A 212 -31.51 10.98 -0.45
C MET A 212 -30.68 11.82 0.51
N GLU A 213 -31.22 12.91 1.05
CA GLU A 213 -30.52 13.71 2.06
C GLU A 213 -30.24 12.88 3.32
N ALA A 214 -31.19 12.05 3.76
CA ALA A 214 -31.01 11.16 4.89
C ALA A 214 -29.95 10.07 4.62
N GLU A 215 -29.90 9.51 3.42
CA GLU A 215 -28.91 8.52 3.00
C GLU A 215 -27.51 9.13 2.90
N VAL A 216 -27.38 10.32 2.31
CA VAL A 216 -26.13 11.07 2.24
C VAL A 216 -25.61 11.40 3.64
N GLU A 217 -26.47 11.86 4.53
CA GLU A 217 -26.11 12.18 5.91
C GLU A 217 -25.73 10.91 6.71
N ALA A 218 -26.45 9.79 6.50
CA ALA A 218 -26.10 8.51 7.11
C ALA A 218 -24.73 8.00 6.60
N SER A 219 -24.48 8.10 5.30
CA SER A 219 -23.20 7.74 4.68
C SER A 219 -22.05 8.59 5.24
N ARG A 220 -22.26 9.89 5.38
CA ARG A 220 -21.29 10.82 5.96
C ARG A 220 -20.97 10.47 7.41
N LYS A 221 -22.00 10.23 8.25
CA LYS A 221 -21.82 9.80 9.64
C LYS A 221 -21.05 8.50 9.75
N ALA A 222 -21.34 7.52 8.88
CA ALA A 222 -20.61 6.26 8.84
C ALA A 222 -19.13 6.49 8.46
N GLY A 223 -18.84 7.37 7.50
CA GLY A 223 -17.47 7.74 7.13
C GLY A 223 -16.71 8.44 8.25
N ASP A 224 -17.38 9.37 8.96
CA ASP A 224 -16.79 10.04 10.12
C ASP A 224 -16.48 9.05 11.25
N MET A 225 -17.32 8.03 11.47
CA MET A 225 -17.07 6.96 12.44
C MET A 225 -15.84 6.12 12.04
N ILE A 226 -15.72 5.75 10.75
CA ILE A 226 -14.54 5.03 10.23
C ILE A 226 -13.26 5.83 10.47
N LEU A 227 -13.28 7.12 10.17
CA LEU A 227 -12.14 8.01 10.40
C LEU A 227 -11.83 8.17 11.89
N HIS A 228 -12.84 8.28 12.72
CA HIS A 228 -12.66 8.39 14.17
C HIS A 228 -11.98 7.13 14.73
N GLU A 229 -12.51 5.93 14.44
CA GLU A 229 -11.92 4.67 14.89
C GLU A 229 -10.47 4.50 14.39
N ALA A 230 -10.22 4.84 13.13
CA ALA A 230 -8.90 4.76 12.53
C ALA A 230 -7.92 5.74 13.19
N ASN A 231 -8.36 6.96 13.50
CA ASN A 231 -7.55 7.98 14.16
C ASN A 231 -7.20 7.59 15.59
N GLU A 232 -8.13 6.99 16.33
CA GLU A 232 -7.87 6.47 17.70
C GLU A 232 -6.75 5.41 17.71
N LEU A 233 -6.70 4.54 16.68
CA LEU A 233 -5.62 3.55 16.55
C LEU A 233 -4.24 4.21 16.33
N LEU A 234 -4.18 5.29 15.55
CA LEU A 234 -2.94 6.04 15.33
C LEU A 234 -2.55 6.85 16.59
N LEU A 235 -3.52 7.50 17.23
CA LEU A 235 -3.31 8.26 18.47
C LEU A 235 -2.80 7.38 19.61
N ALA A 236 -3.26 6.13 19.72
CA ALA A 236 -2.77 5.18 20.70
C ALA A 236 -1.26 4.88 20.58
N GLN A 237 -0.67 5.17 19.41
CA GLN A 237 0.77 5.07 19.13
C GLN A 237 1.45 6.45 19.02
N ASN A 238 0.80 7.51 19.57
CA ASN A 238 1.28 8.89 19.52
C ASN A 238 1.42 9.48 18.11
N ILE A 239 0.74 8.93 17.11
CA ILE A 239 0.71 9.45 15.75
C ILE A 239 -0.52 10.36 15.60
N LYS A 240 -0.27 11.65 15.35
CA LYS A 240 -1.32 12.63 15.04
C LYS A 240 -1.50 12.69 13.53
N ALA A 241 -2.68 12.33 13.04
CA ALA A 241 -3.01 12.39 11.63
C ALA A 241 -4.05 13.48 11.33
N LYS A 242 -3.92 14.14 10.17
CA LYS A 242 -4.97 14.99 9.60
C LYS A 242 -6.02 14.10 8.96
N THR A 243 -7.24 14.15 9.46
CA THR A 243 -8.35 13.34 8.93
C THR A 243 -9.04 14.05 7.77
N MET A 244 -9.34 13.32 6.71
CA MET A 244 -10.02 13.81 5.51
C MET A 244 -11.11 12.83 5.08
N LEU A 245 -12.33 13.36 4.88
CA LEU A 245 -13.46 12.66 4.28
C LEU A 245 -13.70 13.23 2.89
N LEU A 246 -13.51 12.43 1.85
CA LEU A 246 -13.77 12.80 0.47
C LEU A 246 -14.97 11.99 -0.06
N GLN A 247 -15.46 12.35 -1.23
CA GLN A 247 -16.56 11.67 -1.90
C GLN A 247 -16.25 11.52 -3.39
N GLY A 248 -16.35 10.29 -3.91
CA GLY A 248 -16.09 10.01 -5.32
C GLY A 248 -15.63 8.56 -5.58
N ASP A 249 -14.95 8.34 -6.72
CA ASP A 249 -14.24 7.07 -6.97
C ASP A 249 -13.02 6.99 -6.07
N ALA A 250 -13.03 6.03 -5.16
CA ALA A 250 -12.01 5.95 -4.11
C ALA A 250 -10.58 5.98 -4.63
N ALA A 251 -10.29 5.27 -5.74
CA ALA A 251 -8.93 5.26 -6.27
C ALA A 251 -8.55 6.62 -6.87
N THR A 252 -9.45 7.25 -7.59
CA THR A 252 -9.24 8.56 -8.20
C THR A 252 -9.00 9.62 -7.13
N GLU A 253 -9.86 9.68 -6.11
CA GLU A 253 -9.74 10.66 -5.01
C GLU A 253 -8.45 10.49 -4.21
N ILE A 254 -8.07 9.24 -3.89
CA ILE A 254 -6.82 8.95 -3.18
C ILE A 254 -5.59 9.37 -4.00
N ILE A 255 -5.56 9.05 -5.31
CA ILE A 255 -4.44 9.41 -6.20
C ILE A 255 -4.33 10.92 -6.34
N GLN A 256 -5.45 11.60 -6.54
CA GLN A 256 -5.49 13.06 -6.67
C GLN A 256 -5.03 13.72 -5.37
N TYR A 257 -5.58 13.29 -4.23
CA TYR A 257 -5.17 13.80 -2.91
C TYR A 257 -3.67 13.61 -2.67
N ALA A 258 -3.14 12.42 -3.00
CA ALA A 258 -1.73 12.12 -2.82
C ALA A 258 -0.83 13.03 -3.69
N SER A 259 -1.27 13.31 -4.92
CA SER A 259 -0.57 14.21 -5.83
C SER A 259 -0.57 15.65 -5.33
N ASP A 260 -1.76 16.18 -4.98
CA ASP A 260 -1.95 17.58 -4.58
C ASP A 260 -1.23 17.91 -3.27
N ASN A 261 -1.11 16.92 -2.38
CA ASN A 261 -0.44 17.06 -1.09
C ASN A 261 1.01 16.55 -1.09
N ALA A 262 1.60 16.23 -2.25
CA ALA A 262 2.96 15.70 -2.38
C ALA A 262 3.25 14.56 -1.37
N VAL A 263 2.36 13.57 -1.31
CA VAL A 263 2.49 12.38 -0.47
C VAL A 263 3.67 11.53 -0.96
N ASP A 264 4.50 11.05 -0.04
CA ASP A 264 5.65 10.19 -0.35
C ASP A 264 5.28 8.70 -0.30
N LEU A 265 4.34 8.33 0.58
CA LEU A 265 3.89 6.96 0.79
C LEU A 265 2.38 6.88 1.01
N ILE A 266 1.70 6.06 0.22
CA ILE A 266 0.33 5.62 0.50
C ILE A 266 0.37 4.27 1.21
N ILE A 267 -0.41 4.13 2.30
CA ILE A 267 -0.61 2.87 3.03
C ILE A 267 -2.07 2.46 2.90
N ALA A 268 -2.30 1.25 2.42
CA ALA A 268 -3.64 0.71 2.26
C ALA A 268 -3.71 -0.79 2.56
N GLY A 269 -4.88 -1.27 2.93
CA GLY A 269 -5.16 -2.70 2.96
C GLY A 269 -5.15 -3.28 1.54
N SER A 270 -4.74 -4.52 1.38
CA SER A 270 -4.76 -5.18 0.08
C SER A 270 -6.17 -5.46 -0.45
N ARG A 271 -7.19 -5.39 0.42
CA ARG A 271 -8.61 -5.65 0.14
C ARG A 271 -9.49 -4.68 0.89
N GLY A 272 -10.71 -4.48 0.38
CA GLY A 272 -11.77 -3.69 1.02
C GLY A 272 -12.96 -4.56 1.41
N LEU A 273 -14.12 -3.93 1.62
CA LEU A 273 -15.36 -4.55 2.08
C LEU A 273 -15.95 -5.60 1.14
N SER A 274 -15.67 -5.53 -0.17
CA SER A 274 -16.35 -6.30 -1.22
C SER A 274 -15.64 -7.58 -1.68
N SER A 275 -14.48 -7.95 -1.12
CA SER A 275 -13.71 -9.08 -1.66
C SER A 275 -14.14 -10.42 -1.06
N MET A 276 -14.72 -11.31 -1.89
CA MET A 276 -15.16 -12.65 -1.50
C MET A 276 -14.05 -13.72 -1.55
N GLN A 277 -12.92 -13.48 -2.25
CA GLN A 277 -11.84 -14.46 -2.39
C GLN A 277 -10.57 -14.01 -1.69
N SER A 278 -10.00 -14.89 -0.87
CA SER A 278 -8.92 -14.57 0.09
C SER A 278 -7.55 -14.22 -0.54
N TRP A 279 -7.32 -14.50 -1.82
CA TRP A 279 -6.02 -14.35 -2.49
C TRP A 279 -5.93 -13.20 -3.49
N LEU A 280 -7.05 -12.52 -3.83
CA LEU A 280 -7.06 -11.42 -4.80
C LEU A 280 -6.86 -10.04 -4.14
N ILE A 281 -6.19 -9.14 -4.87
CA ILE A 281 -6.10 -7.71 -4.53
C ILE A 281 -7.41 -7.00 -4.87
N GLY A 282 -7.87 -6.10 -3.99
CA GLY A 282 -9.03 -5.27 -4.22
C GLY A 282 -8.84 -4.29 -5.40
N SER A 283 -9.96 -3.90 -6.02
CA SER A 283 -9.96 -3.01 -7.20
C SER A 283 -9.30 -1.65 -6.92
N VAL A 284 -9.59 -1.04 -5.76
CA VAL A 284 -8.97 0.23 -5.35
C VAL A 284 -7.47 0.06 -5.18
N SER A 285 -7.03 -0.91 -4.37
CA SER A 285 -5.60 -1.15 -4.12
C SER A 285 -4.83 -1.46 -5.40
N ARG A 286 -5.44 -2.19 -6.35
CA ARG A 286 -4.87 -2.45 -7.68
C ARG A 286 -4.68 -1.15 -8.46
N LYS A 287 -5.71 -0.29 -8.53
CA LYS A 287 -5.61 1.02 -9.20
C LYS A 287 -4.53 1.90 -8.54
N LEU A 288 -4.48 1.94 -7.19
CA LEU A 288 -3.47 2.72 -6.47
C LEU A 288 -2.05 2.28 -6.83
N VAL A 289 -1.76 0.98 -6.79
CA VAL A 289 -0.43 0.46 -7.13
C VAL A 289 -0.05 0.78 -8.57
N HIS A 290 -1.00 0.75 -9.51
CA HIS A 290 -0.73 1.05 -10.91
C HIS A 290 -0.55 2.54 -11.19
N TYR A 291 -1.36 3.42 -10.57
CA TYR A 291 -1.49 4.81 -11.02
C TYR A 291 -0.94 5.86 -10.03
N ALA A 292 -0.74 5.53 -8.75
CA ALA A 292 -0.14 6.48 -7.83
C ALA A 292 1.30 6.82 -8.25
N SER A 293 1.69 8.08 -8.15
CA SER A 293 3.04 8.56 -8.47
C SER A 293 4.05 8.37 -7.34
N CYS A 294 3.58 8.13 -6.11
CA CYS A 294 4.40 7.91 -4.92
C CYS A 294 4.56 6.42 -4.58
N SER A 295 5.41 6.11 -3.60
CA SER A 295 5.60 4.75 -3.08
C SER A 295 4.33 4.24 -2.39
N MET A 296 4.18 2.92 -2.29
CA MET A 296 2.97 2.31 -1.74
C MET A 296 3.28 1.12 -0.85
N LEU A 297 2.68 1.08 0.34
CA LEU A 297 2.67 -0.05 1.25
C LEU A 297 1.30 -0.73 1.21
N LEU A 298 1.29 -1.98 0.78
CA LEU A 298 0.12 -2.84 0.80
C LEU A 298 0.20 -3.82 1.95
N VAL A 299 -0.73 -3.70 2.89
CA VAL A 299 -0.81 -4.60 4.04
C VAL A 299 -1.79 -5.72 3.75
N LYS A 300 -1.27 -6.93 3.77
CA LYS A 300 -2.05 -8.15 3.53
C LYS A 300 -2.55 -8.76 4.84
N GLN A 301 -3.68 -9.42 4.76
CA GLN A 301 -4.10 -10.30 5.83
C GLN A 301 -3.35 -11.63 5.69
N PRO A 302 -2.67 -12.13 6.74
CA PRO A 302 -2.14 -13.48 6.71
C PRO A 302 -3.23 -14.47 6.31
N LEU A 303 -2.89 -15.42 5.46
CA LEU A 303 -3.78 -16.55 5.20
C LEU A 303 -3.91 -17.33 6.52
N ALA A 304 -5.14 -17.51 6.97
CA ALA A 304 -5.45 -18.29 8.16
C ALA A 304 -5.14 -19.76 7.94
#